data_0f70fe2498f35f682f36fc006b927279
#
_entry.id   0f70fe2498f35f682f36fc006b927279
#
_cell.length_a   1.000
_cell.length_b   1.000
_cell.length_c   1.000
_cell.angle_alpha   90.00
_cell.angle_beta   90.00
_cell.angle_gamma   90.00
#
_symmetry.space_group_name_H-M   'P 1'
#
loop_
_entity.id
_entity.type
_entity.pdbx_description
1 polymer ?
#
loop_
_entity_poly.entity_id
_entity_poly.type
_entity_poly.pdbx_seq_one_letter_code
_entity_poly.pdbx_strand_id
1 'polypeptide(L)'
;MRKQYHFRKIDNKLYAWDVDNLISLTKELEIENIDLTKINEFEETYWYNEEGDSPTCRSITQHIKLVNDSDLNYPIIICPDGKLMDGMHRVVKANLLELKTIKAYRLS
;
A
#
# COMPACT_ATOMS: atom_id res chain seq x y z
N MET A 1 5.07 -0.59 -19.96
CA MET A 1 4.36 -0.74 -18.69
C MET A 1 3.91 0.63 -18.18
N ARG A 2 2.67 0.73 -17.74
CA ARG A 2 2.11 2.00 -17.25
C ARG A 2 2.71 2.36 -15.90
N LYS A 3 3.14 3.61 -15.74
CA LYS A 3 3.67 4.12 -14.47
C LYS A 3 2.57 4.16 -13.42
N GLN A 4 2.91 3.78 -12.20
CA GLN A 4 2.00 3.84 -11.07
C GLN A 4 2.42 4.96 -10.13
N TYR A 5 1.43 5.59 -9.51
CA TYR A 5 1.64 6.65 -8.54
C TYR A 5 0.85 6.37 -7.28
N HIS A 6 1.44 6.72 -6.14
CA HIS A 6 0.76 6.73 -4.86
C HIS A 6 0.38 8.18 -4.54
N PHE A 7 -0.86 8.40 -4.13
CA PHE A 7 -1.37 9.74 -3.81
C PHE A 7 -1.69 9.86 -2.33
N ARG A 8 -1.38 10.99 -1.74
CA ARG A 8 -1.72 11.29 -0.35
C ARG A 8 -1.97 12.78 -0.18
N LYS A 9 -3.01 13.13 0.60
CA LYS A 9 -3.26 14.50 1.01
C LYS A 9 -2.54 14.79 2.32
N ILE A 10 -1.75 15.87 2.32
CA ILE A 10 -1.05 16.36 3.50
C ILE A 10 -1.29 17.87 3.54
N ASP A 11 -1.87 18.36 4.65
CA ASP A 11 -2.20 19.79 4.83
C ASP A 11 -3.02 20.36 3.64
N ASN A 12 -4.02 19.62 3.20
CA ASN A 12 -4.90 19.94 2.07
C ASN A 12 -4.22 19.98 0.70
N LYS A 13 -2.95 19.57 0.62
CA LYS A 13 -2.24 19.42 -0.66
C LYS A 13 -2.17 17.95 -1.04
N LEU A 14 -2.41 17.66 -2.31
CA LEU A 14 -2.29 16.32 -2.86
C LEU A 14 -0.84 16.11 -3.32
N TYR A 15 -0.20 15.09 -2.76
CA TYR A 15 1.14 14.68 -3.17
C TYR A 15 1.04 13.37 -3.94
N ALA A 16 1.83 13.25 -4.99
CA ALA A 16 1.94 12.03 -5.78
C ALA A 16 3.38 11.51 -5.74
N TRP A 17 3.53 10.21 -5.51
CA TRP A 17 4.84 9.55 -5.55
C TRP A 17 4.87 8.56 -6.71
N ASP A 18 5.97 8.58 -7.46
CA ASP A 18 6.25 7.60 -8.49
C ASP A 18 6.64 6.29 -7.81
N VAL A 19 5.84 5.24 -7.98
CA VAL A 19 6.06 3.95 -7.33
C VAL A 19 7.39 3.33 -7.76
N ASP A 20 7.76 3.47 -9.04
CA ASP A 20 9.05 2.95 -9.51
C ASP A 20 10.23 3.62 -8.78
N ASN A 21 10.12 4.91 -8.53
CA ASN A 21 11.14 5.63 -7.77
C ASN A 21 11.17 5.17 -6.31
N LEU A 22 10.00 4.92 -5.70
CA LEU A 22 9.93 4.37 -4.34
C LEU A 22 10.64 3.02 -4.27
N ILE A 23 10.40 2.14 -5.25
CA ILE A 23 11.04 0.84 -5.32
C ILE A 23 12.56 1.01 -5.43
N SER A 24 13.03 1.95 -6.24
CA SER A 24 14.46 2.25 -6.35
C SER A 24 15.10 2.62 -5.01
N LEU A 25 14.37 3.38 -4.19
CA LEU A 25 14.87 3.82 -2.89
C LEU A 25 15.00 2.69 -1.87
N THR A 26 14.38 1.52 -2.14
CA THR A 26 14.40 0.40 -1.19
C THR A 26 15.59 -0.54 -1.38
N LYS A 27 16.41 -0.37 -2.43
CA LYS A 27 17.46 -1.33 -2.79
C LYS A 27 18.47 -1.61 -1.68
N GLU A 28 18.74 -0.63 -0.84
CA GLU A 28 19.73 -0.76 0.24
C GLU A 28 19.10 -0.84 1.62
N LEU A 29 17.76 -0.95 1.68
CA LEU A 29 17.06 -1.02 2.95
C LEU A 29 16.91 -2.45 3.41
N GLU A 30 16.93 -2.64 4.73
CA GLU A 30 16.62 -3.92 5.33
C GLU A 30 15.12 -4.13 5.46
N ILE A 31 14.71 -5.40 5.38
CA ILE A 31 13.30 -5.77 5.55
C ILE A 31 12.97 -5.81 7.04
N GLU A 32 11.88 -5.12 7.42
CA GLU A 32 11.30 -5.21 8.75
C GLU A 32 10.03 -6.07 8.67
N ASN A 33 9.70 -6.72 9.77
CA ASN A 33 8.37 -7.30 9.94
C ASN A 33 7.56 -6.36 10.81
N ILE A 34 6.48 -5.79 10.26
CA ILE A 34 5.64 -4.88 11.02
C ILE A 34 4.30 -5.53 11.33
N ASP A 35 3.73 -5.15 12.47
CA ASP A 35 2.43 -5.64 12.90
C ASP A 35 1.35 -5.01 12.01
N LEU A 36 0.44 -5.84 11.48
CA LEU A 36 -0.65 -5.35 10.61
C LEU A 36 -1.53 -4.33 11.34
N THR A 37 -1.65 -4.41 12.67
CA THR A 37 -2.43 -3.45 13.44
C THR A 37 -1.81 -2.05 13.45
N LYS A 38 -0.55 -1.92 13.06
CA LYS A 38 0.13 -0.63 12.96
C LYS A 38 -0.13 0.09 11.65
N ILE A 39 -0.78 -0.55 10.68
CA ILE A 39 -1.10 0.05 9.38
C ILE A 39 -2.48 0.71 9.50
N ASN A 40 -2.48 1.99 9.87
CA ASN A 40 -3.73 2.73 10.11
C ASN A 40 -4.58 2.86 8.84
N GLU A 41 -3.94 2.94 7.68
CA GLU A 41 -4.63 3.08 6.39
C GLU A 41 -5.53 1.88 6.09
N PHE A 42 -5.31 0.72 6.73
CA PHE A 42 -6.15 -0.45 6.55
C PHE A 42 -7.60 -0.20 6.98
N GLU A 43 -7.83 0.72 7.91
CA GLU A 43 -9.16 1.09 8.39
C GLU A 43 -9.78 2.25 7.60
N GLU A 44 -9.08 2.75 6.58
CA GLU A 44 -9.53 3.88 5.78
C GLU A 44 -10.14 3.41 4.46
N THR A 45 -10.87 4.30 3.80
CA THR A 45 -11.39 4.08 2.44
C THR A 45 -10.27 4.31 1.42
N TYR A 46 -9.19 3.59 1.56
CA TYR A 46 -7.91 3.83 0.89
C TYR A 46 -8.03 3.89 -0.64
N TRP A 47 -8.82 2.97 -1.23
CA TRP A 47 -8.99 2.92 -2.68
C TRP A 47 -10.11 3.84 -3.19
N TYR A 48 -10.89 4.44 -2.29
CA TYR A 48 -12.12 5.18 -2.62
C TYR A 48 -12.19 6.52 -1.88
N ASN A 49 -11.03 7.16 -1.65
CA ASN A 49 -10.97 8.41 -0.89
C ASN A 49 -10.96 9.66 -1.77
N GLU A 50 -11.03 9.51 -3.10
CA GLU A 50 -11.09 10.62 -4.04
C GLU A 50 -12.53 10.94 -4.41
N GLU A 51 -12.84 12.22 -4.67
CA GLU A 51 -14.15 12.62 -5.11
C GLU A 51 -14.49 11.96 -6.44
N GLY A 52 -15.66 11.32 -6.51
CA GLY A 52 -16.09 10.59 -7.69
C GLY A 52 -15.73 9.11 -7.69
N ASP A 53 -14.87 8.67 -6.77
CA ASP A 53 -14.58 7.25 -6.63
C ASP A 53 -15.72 6.55 -5.92
N SER A 54 -16.25 5.50 -6.53
CA SER A 54 -17.32 4.70 -5.94
C SER A 54 -16.96 3.23 -5.94
N PRO A 55 -17.29 2.49 -4.88
CA PRO A 55 -16.98 1.06 -4.79
C PRO A 55 -17.98 0.23 -5.60
N THR A 56 -17.95 0.38 -6.92
CA THR A 56 -18.78 -0.46 -7.80
C THR A 56 -18.30 -1.91 -7.73
N CYS A 57 -19.20 -2.86 -8.05
CA CYS A 57 -18.80 -4.27 -8.07
C CYS A 57 -17.64 -4.51 -9.04
N ARG A 58 -17.61 -3.80 -10.16
CA ARG A 58 -16.49 -3.90 -11.10
C ARG A 58 -15.19 -3.46 -10.46
N SER A 59 -15.20 -2.30 -9.79
CA SER A 59 -14.02 -1.77 -9.10
C SER A 59 -13.53 -2.71 -8.00
N ILE A 60 -14.46 -3.23 -7.19
CA ILE A 60 -14.14 -4.20 -6.13
C ILE A 60 -13.53 -5.46 -6.74
N THR A 61 -14.09 -5.95 -7.85
CA THR A 61 -13.57 -7.13 -8.55
C THR A 61 -12.13 -6.93 -9.00
N GLN A 62 -11.80 -5.75 -9.52
CA GLN A 62 -10.44 -5.42 -9.94
C GLN A 62 -9.47 -5.45 -8.76
N HIS A 63 -9.88 -4.90 -7.61
CA HIS A 63 -9.06 -4.94 -6.41
C HIS A 63 -8.90 -6.36 -5.87
N ILE A 64 -9.97 -7.17 -5.88
CA ILE A 64 -9.91 -8.57 -5.45
C ILE A 64 -8.89 -9.33 -6.30
N LYS A 65 -8.90 -9.11 -7.61
CA LYS A 65 -7.94 -9.76 -8.51
C LYS A 65 -6.50 -9.36 -8.15
N LEU A 66 -6.26 -8.07 -7.93
CA LEU A 66 -4.93 -7.58 -7.56
C LEU A 66 -4.49 -8.13 -6.20
N VAL A 67 -5.42 -8.27 -5.25
CA VAL A 67 -5.14 -8.90 -3.95
C VAL A 67 -4.71 -10.35 -4.16
N ASN A 68 -5.48 -11.12 -4.93
CA ASN A 68 -5.19 -12.54 -5.16
C ASN A 68 -3.86 -12.74 -5.87
N ASP A 69 -3.52 -11.86 -6.81
CA ASP A 69 -2.30 -11.94 -7.61
C ASP A 69 -1.08 -11.37 -6.89
N SER A 70 -1.27 -10.69 -5.75
CA SER A 70 -0.15 -10.09 -5.03
C SER A 70 0.73 -11.13 -4.37
N ASP A 71 2.02 -10.80 -4.22
CA ASP A 71 3.02 -11.71 -3.66
C ASP A 71 3.59 -11.10 -2.37
N LEU A 72 3.35 -11.76 -1.24
CA LEU A 72 3.81 -11.31 0.07
C LEU A 72 5.32 -11.40 0.26
N ASN A 73 6.04 -12.04 -0.66
CA ASN A 73 7.51 -12.01 -0.64
C ASN A 73 8.06 -10.64 -1.00
N TYR A 74 7.27 -9.81 -1.68
CA TYR A 74 7.63 -8.41 -1.95
C TYR A 74 7.17 -7.55 -0.78
N PRO A 75 8.10 -6.90 -0.06
CA PRO A 75 7.72 -6.06 1.07
C PRO A 75 6.90 -4.85 0.64
N ILE A 76 6.03 -4.39 1.52
CA ILE A 76 5.36 -3.10 1.35
C ILE A 76 6.37 -1.99 1.62
N ILE A 77 6.03 -0.75 1.27
CA ILE A 77 6.88 0.41 1.52
C ILE A 77 6.14 1.36 2.44
N ILE A 78 6.78 1.73 3.54
CA ILE A 78 6.23 2.68 4.50
C ILE A 78 7.18 3.87 4.66
N CYS A 79 6.62 5.02 5.05
CA CYS A 79 7.44 6.20 5.34
C CYS A 79 8.05 6.09 6.75
N PRO A 80 8.94 7.01 7.14
CA PRO A 80 9.55 6.95 8.48
C PRO A 80 8.54 6.90 9.63
N ASP A 81 7.37 7.54 9.45
CA ASP A 81 6.31 7.54 10.46
C ASP A 81 5.44 6.28 10.42
N GLY A 82 5.73 5.34 9.54
CA GLY A 82 4.99 4.10 9.43
C GLY A 82 3.76 4.15 8.54
N LYS A 83 3.52 5.25 7.84
CA LYS A 83 2.40 5.37 6.90
C LYS A 83 2.69 4.62 5.61
N LEU A 84 1.66 3.98 5.07
CA LEU A 84 1.79 3.15 3.88
C LEU A 84 2.04 4.01 2.63
N MET A 85 3.11 3.69 1.90
CA MET A 85 3.45 4.34 0.64
C MET A 85 3.15 3.46 -0.57
N ASP A 86 3.24 2.14 -0.43
CA ASP A 86 2.94 1.19 -1.50
C ASP A 86 2.62 -0.17 -0.91
N GLY A 87 1.60 -0.84 -1.44
CA GLY A 87 1.33 -2.23 -1.13
C GLY A 87 0.04 -2.54 -0.41
N MET A 88 -1.01 -1.71 -0.51
CA MET A 88 -2.29 -2.00 0.16
C MET A 88 -2.87 -3.35 -0.24
N HIS A 89 -2.73 -3.78 -1.51
CA HIS A 89 -3.23 -5.09 -1.93
C HIS A 89 -2.54 -6.22 -1.17
N ARG A 90 -1.25 -6.08 -0.87
CA ARG A 90 -0.51 -7.05 -0.06
C ARG A 90 -0.94 -7.02 1.41
N VAL A 91 -1.24 -5.83 1.93
CA VAL A 91 -1.79 -5.70 3.30
C VAL A 91 -3.12 -6.44 3.41
N VAL A 92 -4.02 -6.23 2.45
CA VAL A 92 -5.32 -6.90 2.42
C VAL A 92 -5.14 -8.41 2.32
N LYS A 93 -4.23 -8.88 1.47
CA LYS A 93 -3.95 -10.32 1.32
C LYS A 93 -3.42 -10.91 2.64
N ALA A 94 -2.49 -10.22 3.30
CA ALA A 94 -1.96 -10.69 4.59
C ALA A 94 -3.07 -10.81 5.62
N ASN A 95 -3.99 -9.86 5.66
CA ASN A 95 -5.14 -9.91 6.56
C ASN A 95 -6.08 -11.08 6.23
N LEU A 96 -6.34 -11.33 4.95
CA LEU A 96 -7.17 -12.46 4.51
C LEU A 96 -6.57 -13.80 4.92
N LEU A 97 -5.23 -13.90 4.92
CA LEU A 97 -4.51 -15.09 5.33
C LEU A 97 -4.33 -15.17 6.85
N GLU A 98 -4.89 -14.21 7.59
CA GLU A 98 -4.82 -14.13 9.06
C GLU A 98 -3.39 -14.05 9.58
N LEU A 99 -2.49 -13.43 8.82
CA LEU A 99 -1.13 -13.17 9.25
C LEU A 99 -1.12 -12.02 10.26
N LYS A 100 -0.17 -12.05 11.19
CA LYS A 100 -0.03 -11.00 12.20
C LYS A 100 0.93 -9.90 11.77
N THR A 101 1.89 -10.23 10.91
CA THR A 101 2.93 -9.31 10.46
C THR A 101 3.06 -9.36 8.94
N ILE A 102 3.67 -8.32 8.39
CA ILE A 102 3.97 -8.22 6.97
C ILE A 102 5.38 -7.64 6.79
N LYS A 103 6.07 -8.08 5.75
CA LYS A 103 7.37 -7.55 5.41
C LYS A 103 7.25 -6.12 4.87
N ALA A 104 8.14 -5.25 5.31
CA ALA A 104 8.12 -3.84 4.91
C ALA A 104 9.52 -3.27 4.76
N TYR A 105 9.66 -2.31 3.86
CA TYR A 105 10.80 -1.40 3.82
C TYR A 105 10.36 -0.06 4.41
N ARG A 106 11.11 0.46 5.35
CA ARG A 106 10.87 1.79 5.92
C ARG A 106 11.82 2.78 5.25
N LEU A 107 11.27 3.79 4.59
CA LEU A 107 12.07 4.86 4.01
C LEU A 107 12.67 5.72 5.12
N SER A 108 13.83 6.27 4.85
CA SER A 108 14.51 7.16 5.80
C SER A 108 14.20 8.64 5.55
#